data_55f66a80bf05bf825736d4945925f727
#
_entry.id   55f66a80bf05bf825736d4945925f727
#
_cell.length_a   1.000
_cell.length_b   1.000
_cell.length_c   1.000
_cell.angle_alpha   90.00
_cell.angle_beta   90.00
_cell.angle_gamma   90.00
#
_symmetry.space_group_name_H-M   'P 1'
#
loop_
_entity.id
_entity.type
_entity.pdbx_description
1 polymer ?
#
loop_
_entity_poly.entity_id
_entity_poly.type
_entity_poly.pdbx_seq_one_letter_code
_entity_poly.pdbx_strand_id
1 'polypeptide(L)'
;LETDGVHVEAGDIVCLHTGFAQRLVEMGGMPDVDTLHSTGAALDGRDARLLRWIDDCGMAALVADNYAVEAHPPNGQPHGCASLPLHEHCLFRLGLPLGELWHLTPLAHWLRDHGRQRFLLTAPPLRLPGAVG
;
A
#
# COMPACT_ATOMS: atom_id res chain seq x y z
N LEU A 1 -12.11 -3.08 -6.99
CA LEU A 1 -11.74 -4.50 -7.14
C LEU A 1 -12.81 -5.25 -7.92
N GLU A 2 -14.06 -5.21 -7.50
CA GLU A 2 -15.16 -5.89 -8.24
C GLU A 2 -15.28 -5.39 -9.68
N THR A 3 -15.15 -4.08 -9.89
CA THR A 3 -15.19 -3.44 -11.21
C THR A 3 -14.05 -3.90 -12.13
N ASP A 4 -12.92 -4.26 -11.55
CA ASP A 4 -11.72 -4.66 -12.28
C ASP A 4 -11.58 -6.19 -12.40
N GLY A 5 -12.52 -6.94 -11.84
CA GLY A 5 -12.51 -8.40 -11.82
C GLY A 5 -11.36 -9.01 -11.00
N VAL A 6 -10.81 -8.26 -10.05
CA VAL A 6 -9.74 -8.74 -9.17
C VAL A 6 -10.35 -9.42 -7.95
N HIS A 7 -10.03 -10.70 -7.78
CA HIS A 7 -10.41 -11.47 -6.61
C HIS A 7 -9.19 -11.67 -5.71
N VAL A 8 -9.32 -11.28 -4.44
CA VAL A 8 -8.31 -11.54 -3.41
C VAL A 8 -8.70 -12.82 -2.67
N GLU A 9 -7.74 -13.72 -2.53
CA GLU A 9 -7.91 -14.98 -1.80
C GLU A 9 -7.10 -14.97 -0.50
N ALA A 10 -7.50 -15.79 0.44
CA ALA A 10 -6.76 -15.94 1.69
C ALA A 10 -5.31 -16.38 1.41
N GLY A 11 -4.36 -15.67 2.03
CA GLY A 11 -2.93 -15.86 1.81
C GLY A 11 -2.32 -15.04 0.68
N ASP A 12 -3.11 -14.27 -0.08
CA ASP A 12 -2.57 -13.35 -1.10
C ASP A 12 -1.82 -12.17 -0.47
N ILE A 13 -0.77 -11.71 -1.12
CA ILE A 13 -0.18 -10.39 -0.90
C ILE A 13 -0.85 -9.41 -1.86
N VAL A 14 -1.57 -8.45 -1.31
CA VAL A 14 -2.27 -7.44 -2.11
C VAL A 14 -1.33 -6.28 -2.41
N CYS A 15 -1.09 -6.00 -3.71
CA CYS A 15 -0.23 -4.91 -4.15
C CYS A 15 -1.06 -3.77 -4.75
N LEU A 16 -0.95 -2.59 -4.17
CA LEU A 16 -1.61 -1.37 -4.62
C LEU A 16 -0.63 -0.49 -5.41
N HIS A 17 -0.90 -0.31 -6.69
CA HIS A 17 -0.10 0.54 -7.57
C HIS A 17 -0.79 1.89 -7.74
N THR A 18 -0.22 2.95 -7.20
CA THR A 18 -0.72 4.33 -7.28
C THR A 18 0.07 5.20 -8.26
N GLY A 19 1.28 4.78 -8.62
CA GLY A 19 2.24 5.54 -9.42
C GLY A 19 3.16 6.45 -8.60
N PHE A 20 2.97 6.51 -7.27
CA PHE A 20 3.75 7.38 -6.39
C PHE A 20 5.26 7.08 -6.44
N ALA A 21 5.65 5.81 -6.28
CA ALA A 21 7.07 5.45 -6.30
C ALA A 21 7.75 5.76 -7.63
N GLN A 22 7.04 5.60 -8.76
CA GLN A 22 7.55 6.01 -10.07
C GLN A 22 7.82 7.51 -10.11
N ARG A 23 6.89 8.32 -9.58
CA ARG A 23 7.05 9.77 -9.52
C ARG A 23 8.24 10.18 -8.66
N LEU A 24 8.44 9.49 -7.52
CA LEU A 24 9.58 9.70 -6.64
C LEU A 24 10.92 9.37 -7.35
N VAL A 25 10.98 8.27 -8.11
CA VAL A 25 12.16 7.89 -8.89
C VAL A 25 12.48 8.95 -9.96
N GLU A 26 11.47 9.48 -10.66
CA GLU A 26 11.61 10.53 -11.67
C GLU A 26 12.21 11.82 -11.12
N MET A 27 12.05 12.09 -9.84
CA MET A 27 12.64 13.27 -9.16
C MET A 27 14.15 13.13 -8.90
N GLY A 28 14.75 11.97 -9.18
CA GLY A 28 16.21 11.79 -9.21
C GLY A 28 16.93 12.09 -7.88
N GLY A 29 16.30 11.79 -6.75
CA GLY A 29 16.87 12.04 -5.41
C GLY A 29 16.70 13.48 -4.89
N MET A 30 15.96 14.31 -5.59
CA MET A 30 15.59 15.68 -5.19
C MET A 30 14.05 15.79 -5.09
N PRO A 31 13.42 15.15 -4.09
CA PRO A 31 11.98 15.12 -3.98
C PRO A 31 11.40 16.52 -3.71
N ASP A 32 10.43 16.90 -4.51
CA ASP A 32 9.60 18.08 -4.25
C ASP A 32 8.39 17.68 -3.40
N VAL A 33 8.39 18.15 -2.15
CA VAL A 33 7.41 17.76 -1.13
C VAL A 33 5.98 18.11 -1.52
N ASP A 34 5.77 19.30 -2.10
CA ASP A 34 4.44 19.77 -2.49
C ASP A 34 3.86 18.91 -3.62
N THR A 35 4.70 18.56 -4.59
CA THR A 35 4.32 17.63 -5.66
C THR A 35 4.00 16.25 -5.11
N LEU A 36 4.81 15.73 -4.18
CA LEU A 36 4.57 14.40 -3.59
C LEU A 36 3.27 14.34 -2.79
N HIS A 37 2.96 15.38 -2.01
CA HIS A 37 1.71 15.45 -1.25
C HIS A 37 0.46 15.53 -2.14
N SER A 38 0.60 15.97 -3.37
CA SER A 38 -0.50 16.05 -4.35
C SER A 38 -0.52 14.87 -5.33
N THR A 39 0.42 13.93 -5.21
CA THR A 39 0.58 12.82 -6.14
C THR A 39 0.07 11.50 -5.56
N GLY A 40 -0.63 10.73 -6.40
CA GLY A 40 -1.07 9.38 -6.09
C GLY A 40 -2.36 9.33 -5.28
N ALA A 41 -2.86 8.12 -5.14
CA ALA A 41 -4.00 7.78 -4.31
C ALA A 41 -3.51 7.18 -2.99
N ALA A 42 -4.33 7.29 -1.96
CA ALA A 42 -4.10 6.64 -0.68
C ALA A 42 -5.42 6.07 -0.15
N LEU A 43 -5.35 5.03 0.65
CA LEU A 43 -6.53 4.45 1.29
C LEU A 43 -7.03 5.37 2.41
N ASP A 44 -8.33 5.42 2.61
CA ASP A 44 -8.90 6.02 3.81
C ASP A 44 -8.91 4.98 4.93
N GLY A 45 -7.93 5.06 5.82
CA GLY A 45 -7.79 4.13 6.95
C GLY A 45 -8.94 4.15 7.96
N ARG A 46 -9.93 5.03 7.80
CA ARG A 46 -11.16 5.08 8.58
C ARG A 46 -12.41 4.56 7.86
N ASP A 47 -12.31 4.22 6.57
CA ASP A 47 -13.45 3.67 5.85
C ASP A 47 -13.79 2.28 6.42
N ALA A 48 -14.95 2.20 7.07
CA ALA A 48 -15.41 0.97 7.71
C ALA A 48 -15.64 -0.19 6.73
N ARG A 49 -15.83 0.08 5.43
CA ARG A 49 -15.96 -0.95 4.40
C ARG A 49 -14.59 -1.51 4.05
N LEU A 50 -13.58 -0.64 3.95
CA LEU A 50 -12.20 -1.04 3.73
C LEU A 50 -11.73 -1.93 4.88
N LEU A 51 -11.92 -1.49 6.12
CA LEU A 51 -11.48 -2.25 7.30
C LEU A 51 -12.15 -3.62 7.37
N ARG A 52 -13.48 -3.69 7.16
CA ARG A 52 -14.19 -4.99 7.09
C ARG A 52 -13.68 -5.87 5.97
N TRP A 53 -13.43 -5.31 4.79
CA TRP A 53 -12.86 -6.09 3.68
C TRP A 53 -11.49 -6.68 4.03
N ILE A 54 -10.62 -5.91 4.71
CA ILE A 54 -9.32 -6.40 5.19
C ILE A 54 -9.52 -7.52 6.23
N ASP A 55 -10.47 -7.36 7.17
CA ASP A 55 -10.77 -8.37 8.17
C ASP A 55 -11.23 -9.71 7.53
N ASP A 56 -12.04 -9.61 6.49
CA ASP A 56 -12.75 -10.77 5.92
C ASP A 56 -11.96 -11.51 4.83
N CYS A 57 -11.06 -10.83 4.10
CA CYS A 57 -10.41 -11.44 2.93
C CYS A 57 -9.25 -12.40 3.27
N GLY A 58 -8.67 -12.31 4.47
CA GLY A 58 -7.58 -13.19 4.90
C GLY A 58 -6.26 -13.02 4.14
N MET A 59 -5.98 -11.84 3.59
CA MET A 59 -4.73 -11.55 2.90
C MET A 59 -3.51 -11.75 3.84
N ALA A 60 -2.38 -12.09 3.27
CA ALA A 60 -1.12 -12.29 4.02
C ALA A 60 -0.36 -10.99 4.26
N ALA A 61 -0.49 -10.00 3.38
CA ALA A 61 0.09 -8.67 3.51
C ALA A 61 -0.63 -7.67 2.60
N LEU A 62 -0.58 -6.40 2.96
CA LEU A 62 -1.03 -5.28 2.12
C LEU A 62 0.16 -4.38 1.84
N VAL A 63 0.50 -4.19 0.56
CA VAL A 63 1.64 -3.38 0.15
C VAL A 63 1.23 -2.33 -0.87
N ALA A 64 1.90 -1.19 -0.84
CA ALA A 64 1.65 -0.08 -1.76
C ALA A 64 2.96 0.54 -2.24
N ASP A 65 2.86 1.29 -3.32
CA ASP A 65 3.98 2.08 -3.85
C ASP A 65 4.03 3.50 -3.27
N ASN A 66 3.07 3.89 -2.44
CA ASN A 66 3.08 5.15 -1.70
C ASN A 66 3.76 5.01 -0.32
N TYR A 67 3.93 6.12 0.40
CA TYR A 67 4.75 6.17 1.62
C TYR A 67 4.03 5.76 2.92
N ALA A 68 2.72 5.58 2.90
CA ALA A 68 1.98 5.25 4.12
C ALA A 68 0.82 4.26 3.88
N VAL A 69 0.68 3.70 2.68
CA VAL A 69 -0.49 2.90 2.26
C VAL A 69 -1.80 3.70 2.36
N GLU A 70 -2.00 4.40 3.47
CA GLU A 70 -3.16 5.23 3.78
C GLU A 70 -2.87 6.75 3.68
N ALA A 71 -3.91 7.55 3.64
CA ALA A 71 -3.82 9.01 3.64
C ALA A 71 -3.24 9.53 4.96
N HIS A 72 -2.20 10.38 4.86
CA HIS A 72 -1.60 11.04 6.01
C HIS A 72 -1.41 12.54 5.73
N PRO A 73 -1.95 13.44 6.57
CA PRO A 73 -2.80 13.16 7.74
C PRO A 73 -4.14 12.52 7.34
N PRO A 74 -4.74 11.69 8.22
CA PRO A 74 -6.01 11.04 7.92
C PRO A 74 -7.15 12.07 7.84
N ASN A 75 -8.09 11.83 6.95
CA ASN A 75 -9.29 12.67 6.82
C ASN A 75 -10.08 12.71 8.13
N GLY A 76 -10.43 13.92 8.59
CA GLY A 76 -11.25 14.11 9.77
C GLY A 76 -10.62 13.56 11.06
N GLN A 77 -9.75 14.32 11.71
CA GLN A 77 -9.14 13.93 13.00
C GLN A 77 -10.04 14.24 14.20
N PRO A 78 -10.74 13.26 14.78
CA PRO A 78 -11.23 13.41 16.15
C PRO A 78 -10.02 13.40 17.10
N HIS A 79 -10.04 14.25 18.14
CA HIS A 79 -9.03 14.23 19.19
C HIS A 79 -8.91 12.82 19.80
N GLY A 80 -7.68 12.32 19.94
CA GLY A 80 -7.42 11.03 20.60
C GLY A 80 -7.48 9.79 19.71
N CYS A 81 -7.61 9.95 18.39
CA CYS A 81 -7.52 8.83 17.43
C CYS A 81 -6.12 8.67 16.87
N ALA A 82 -5.80 7.47 16.42
CA ALA A 82 -4.53 7.18 15.75
C ALA A 82 -4.32 8.10 14.54
N SER A 83 -3.09 8.56 14.36
CA SER A 83 -2.69 9.34 13.19
C SER A 83 -2.58 8.47 11.92
N LEU A 84 -2.42 7.16 12.09
CA LEU A 84 -2.39 6.14 11.05
C LEU A 84 -3.36 5.00 11.43
N PRO A 85 -4.67 5.19 11.21
CA PRO A 85 -5.69 4.24 11.66
C PRO A 85 -5.61 2.88 10.94
N LEU A 86 -5.18 2.84 9.68
CA LEU A 86 -4.97 1.58 8.97
C LEU A 86 -3.78 0.80 9.54
N HIS A 87 -2.70 1.49 9.90
CA HIS A 87 -1.56 0.88 10.59
C HIS A 87 -1.98 0.30 11.94
N GLU A 88 -2.75 1.06 12.74
CA GLU A 88 -3.29 0.53 13.98
C GLU A 88 -4.10 -0.75 13.73
N HIS A 89 -4.98 -0.73 12.74
CA HIS A 89 -5.83 -1.86 12.43
C HIS A 89 -5.03 -3.07 11.92
N CYS A 90 -4.19 -2.87 10.92
CA CYS A 90 -3.44 -3.96 10.29
C CYS A 90 -2.35 -4.52 11.23
N LEU A 91 -1.45 -3.67 11.73
CA LEU A 91 -0.28 -4.13 12.45
C LEU A 91 -0.63 -4.59 13.89
N PHE A 92 -1.44 -3.81 14.62
CA PHE A 92 -1.69 -4.09 16.04
C PHE A 92 -2.88 -5.01 16.27
N ARG A 93 -3.97 -4.87 15.52
CA ARG A 93 -5.16 -5.69 15.74
C ARG A 93 -5.09 -7.02 15.01
N LEU A 94 -4.61 -7.02 13.76
CA LEU A 94 -4.60 -8.21 12.91
C LEU A 94 -3.23 -8.90 12.82
N GLY A 95 -2.13 -8.20 13.13
CA GLY A 95 -0.78 -8.70 12.84
C GLY A 95 -0.51 -8.82 11.33
N LEU A 96 -1.24 -8.05 10.51
CA LEU A 96 -1.12 -8.04 9.05
C LEU A 96 0.01 -7.09 8.64
N PRO A 97 1.09 -7.59 7.98
CA PRO A 97 2.18 -6.75 7.52
C PRO A 97 1.73 -5.72 6.48
N LEU A 98 2.29 -4.51 6.59
CA LEU A 98 2.18 -3.44 5.59
C LEU A 98 3.52 -3.24 4.90
N GLY A 99 3.50 -3.02 3.58
CA GLY A 99 4.68 -2.67 2.79
C GLY A 99 4.50 -1.31 2.11
N GLU A 100 5.56 -0.50 2.13
CA GLU A 100 5.52 0.87 1.61
C GLU A 100 6.63 1.13 0.62
N LEU A 101 6.44 2.10 -0.26
CA LEU A 101 7.42 2.55 -1.24
C LEU A 101 7.95 1.45 -2.18
N TRP A 102 7.13 0.45 -2.48
CA TRP A 102 7.50 -0.57 -3.43
C TRP A 102 7.44 -0.03 -4.86
N HIS A 103 8.51 -0.17 -5.64
CA HIS A 103 8.51 0.28 -7.04
C HIS A 103 7.71 -0.69 -7.93
N LEU A 104 6.38 -0.59 -7.86
CA LEU A 104 5.45 -1.50 -8.53
C LEU A 104 5.21 -1.18 -10.02
N THR A 105 5.59 -0.01 -10.51
CA THR A 105 5.27 0.45 -11.87
C THR A 105 5.73 -0.50 -12.98
N PRO A 106 6.99 -1.01 -12.97
CA PRO A 106 7.41 -1.95 -14.01
C PRO A 106 6.60 -3.24 -14.00
N LEU A 107 6.27 -3.76 -12.81
CA LEU A 107 5.42 -4.93 -12.64
C LEU A 107 3.99 -4.68 -13.13
N ALA A 108 3.41 -3.55 -12.75
CA ALA A 108 2.05 -3.18 -13.16
C ALA A 108 1.91 -3.06 -14.69
N HIS A 109 2.92 -2.49 -15.35
CA HIS A 109 2.95 -2.43 -16.81
C HIS A 109 3.03 -3.83 -17.42
N TRP A 110 3.97 -4.64 -16.96
CA TRP A 110 4.12 -6.01 -17.46
C TRP A 110 2.83 -6.83 -17.30
N LEU A 111 2.20 -6.78 -16.15
CA LEU A 111 0.95 -7.49 -15.88
C LEU A 111 -0.19 -7.04 -16.81
N ARG A 112 -0.30 -5.74 -17.04
CA ARG A 112 -1.30 -5.15 -17.94
C ARG A 112 -1.07 -5.62 -19.39
N ASP A 113 0.17 -5.58 -19.87
CA ASP A 113 0.53 -5.96 -21.24
C ASP A 113 0.26 -7.46 -21.50
N HIS A 114 0.28 -8.28 -20.45
CA HIS A 114 0.02 -9.72 -20.52
C HIS A 114 -1.38 -10.13 -20.06
N GLY A 115 -2.26 -9.19 -19.75
CA GLY A 115 -3.63 -9.46 -19.26
C GLY A 115 -3.66 -10.27 -17.97
N ARG A 116 -2.69 -10.07 -17.06
CA ARG A 116 -2.54 -10.80 -15.80
C ARG A 116 -2.73 -9.88 -14.62
N GLN A 117 -3.26 -10.44 -13.54
CA GLN A 117 -3.43 -9.75 -12.26
C GLN A 117 -2.71 -10.47 -11.11
N ARG A 118 -2.29 -11.72 -11.35
CA ARG A 118 -1.61 -12.57 -10.36
C ARG A 118 -0.21 -12.94 -10.80
N PHE A 119 0.68 -13.01 -9.85
CA PHE A 119 2.09 -13.35 -10.03
C PHE A 119 2.64 -14.00 -8.76
N LEU A 120 3.74 -14.72 -8.89
CA LEU A 120 4.48 -15.22 -7.74
C LEU A 120 5.38 -14.10 -7.21
N LEU A 121 5.29 -13.82 -5.92
CA LEU A 121 6.09 -12.81 -5.25
C LEU A 121 6.95 -13.43 -4.15
N THR A 122 8.21 -13.01 -4.11
CA THR A 122 9.09 -13.22 -2.96
C THR A 122 9.56 -11.86 -2.47
N ALA A 123 9.36 -11.56 -1.20
CA ALA A 123 9.67 -10.25 -0.61
C ALA A 123 10.54 -10.44 0.65
N PRO A 124 11.83 -10.80 0.49
CA PRO A 124 12.72 -10.83 1.64
C PRO A 124 12.89 -9.41 2.20
N PRO A 125 13.09 -9.26 3.53
CA PRO A 125 13.36 -7.97 4.15
C PRO A 125 14.53 -7.26 3.47
N LEU A 126 14.41 -5.93 3.33
CA LEU A 126 15.47 -5.11 2.76
C LEU A 126 16.69 -5.12 3.67
N ARG A 127 17.83 -5.55 3.15
CA ARG A 127 19.07 -5.61 3.93
C ARG A 127 19.71 -4.22 4.04
N LEU A 128 19.28 -3.46 5.02
CA LEU A 128 19.85 -2.15 5.35
C LEU A 128 20.75 -2.27 6.59
N PRO A 129 22.05 -1.96 6.51
CA PRO A 129 22.92 -1.96 7.67
C PRO A 129 22.39 -1.01 8.77
N GLY A 130 22.16 -1.54 9.97
CA GLY A 130 21.65 -0.78 11.11
C GLY A 130 20.13 -0.62 11.17
N ALA A 131 19.40 -1.19 10.22
CA ALA A 131 17.94 -1.26 10.26
C ALA A 131 17.44 -2.67 10.64
N VAL A 132 16.21 -2.72 11.14
CA VAL A 132 15.53 -3.98 11.48
C VAL A 132 14.56 -4.36 10.32
N GLY A 133 15.09 -4.60 9.19
CA GLY A 133 14.46 -5.22 8.03
C GLY A 133 13.08 -4.75 7.62
#